data_766bc9de3f8ffd8710eed6f26c2807d9
#
_entry.id   766bc9de3f8ffd8710eed6f26c2807d9
#
_cell.length_a   1.000
_cell.length_b   1.000
_cell.length_c   1.000
_cell.angle_alpha   90.00
_cell.angle_beta   90.00
_cell.angle_gamma   90.00
#
_symmetry.space_group_name_H-M   'P 1'
#
loop_
_entity.id
_entity.type
_entity.pdbx_description
1 polymer ?
#
loop_
_entity_poly.entity_id
_entity_poly.type
_entity_poly.pdbx_seq_one_letter_code
_entity_poly.pdbx_strand_id
1 'polypeptide(L)'
;MSKKASTSAPTLSHPAVGTLIDDGALQLVEELGIGGYGVVYRATDTFNSRRSYAVKCLASVPGQFRHLHIREITLHQIASVHPAIVTLHRVVEDHGHTFIIMDFAPDGDLFTQILHECRFLGDDALIKHVFLQLLDAVEYCHSLGIYHRDLKPENVLCFDHGYRVAITDFGLATTEKSSTEFRTGSVYHMSPGIFLSYTFERFKAHPYFCTI
;
A
#
# COMPACT_ATOMS: atom_id res chain seq x y z
N MET A 1 19.36 4.78 -47.13
CA MET A 1 19.51 4.92 -45.66
C MET A 1 18.19 5.34 -45.07
N SER A 2 17.41 4.37 -44.60
CA SER A 2 16.06 4.59 -44.06
C SER A 2 16.17 4.71 -42.56
N LYS A 3 15.83 5.89 -41.97
CA LYS A 3 15.77 6.11 -40.52
C LYS A 3 14.52 5.41 -40.01
N LYS A 4 14.69 4.31 -39.22
CA LYS A 4 13.63 3.76 -38.42
C LYS A 4 13.30 4.76 -37.32
N ALA A 5 12.11 5.36 -37.40
CA ALA A 5 11.53 6.09 -36.29
C ALA A 5 11.17 5.09 -35.19
N SER A 6 11.82 5.18 -34.04
CA SER A 6 11.43 4.48 -32.82
C SER A 6 10.20 5.21 -32.24
N THR A 7 9.03 4.67 -32.48
CA THR A 7 7.82 5.06 -31.76
C THR A 7 7.91 4.46 -30.36
N SER A 8 8.44 5.21 -29.42
CA SER A 8 8.23 4.96 -27.98
C SER A 8 6.73 5.17 -27.71
N ALA A 9 6.06 4.15 -27.20
CA ALA A 9 4.71 4.30 -26.69
C ALA A 9 4.72 5.44 -25.64
N PRO A 10 3.69 6.34 -25.62
CA PRO A 10 3.62 7.37 -24.61
C PRO A 10 3.51 6.69 -23.25
N THR A 11 4.51 6.87 -22.40
CA THR A 11 4.37 6.63 -20.96
C THR A 11 3.35 7.62 -20.47
N LEU A 12 2.15 7.15 -20.10
CA LEU A 12 1.15 7.98 -19.45
C LEU A 12 1.80 8.59 -18.21
N SER A 13 2.06 9.89 -18.24
CA SER A 13 2.53 10.64 -17.09
C SER A 13 1.42 10.63 -16.03
N HIS A 14 1.78 10.50 -14.76
CA HIS A 14 0.82 10.59 -13.66
C HIS A 14 0.03 11.91 -13.73
N PRO A 15 -1.25 11.90 -13.31
CA PRO A 15 -2.08 13.10 -13.30
C PRO A 15 -1.45 14.21 -12.46
N ALA A 16 -1.54 15.45 -12.93
CA ALA A 16 -1.06 16.59 -12.17
C ALA A 16 -1.98 16.91 -10.99
N VAL A 17 -1.42 17.53 -9.96
CA VAL A 17 -2.20 18.16 -8.88
C VAL A 17 -3.17 19.18 -9.51
N GLY A 18 -4.41 19.22 -9.02
CA GLY A 18 -5.52 19.98 -9.58
C GLY A 18 -6.43 19.19 -10.51
N THR A 19 -6.03 18.00 -10.97
CA THR A 19 -6.86 17.13 -11.81
C THR A 19 -8.12 16.70 -11.06
N LEU A 20 -9.25 16.79 -11.76
CA LEU A 20 -10.53 16.23 -11.30
C LEU A 20 -10.63 14.78 -11.79
N ILE A 21 -11.06 13.90 -10.91
CA ILE A 21 -11.28 12.47 -11.18
C ILE A 21 -12.66 12.04 -10.65
N ASP A 22 -13.08 10.81 -10.98
CA ASP A 22 -14.33 10.23 -10.49
C ASP A 22 -15.54 11.12 -10.91
N ASP A 23 -15.65 11.38 -12.21
CA ASP A 23 -16.67 12.27 -12.79
C ASP A 23 -16.68 13.67 -12.15
N GLY A 24 -15.53 14.16 -11.71
CA GLY A 24 -15.37 15.45 -11.06
C GLY A 24 -15.72 15.47 -9.57
N ALA A 25 -16.01 14.34 -8.96
CA ALA A 25 -16.33 14.25 -7.53
C ALA A 25 -15.13 14.47 -6.63
N LEU A 26 -13.90 14.21 -7.10
CA LEU A 26 -12.67 14.36 -6.34
C LEU A 26 -11.67 15.24 -7.10
N GLN A 27 -10.98 16.12 -6.37
CA GLN A 27 -9.86 16.90 -6.89
C GLN A 27 -8.55 16.44 -6.21
N LEU A 28 -7.54 16.10 -7.01
CA LEU A 28 -6.19 15.80 -6.51
C LEU A 28 -5.55 17.11 -6.03
N VAL A 29 -5.19 17.22 -4.76
CA VAL A 29 -4.72 18.48 -4.16
C VAL A 29 -3.26 18.44 -3.73
N GLU A 30 -2.70 17.26 -3.51
CA GLU A 30 -1.33 17.10 -2.99
C GLU A 30 -0.80 15.71 -3.32
N GLU A 31 0.48 15.59 -3.67
CA GLU A 31 1.17 14.32 -3.76
C GLU A 31 1.68 13.91 -2.37
N LEU A 32 1.23 12.75 -1.87
CA LEU A 32 1.64 12.20 -0.58
C LEU A 32 2.88 11.31 -0.70
N GLY A 33 3.08 10.68 -1.86
CA GLY A 33 4.24 9.83 -2.10
C GLY A 33 4.25 9.20 -3.48
N ILE A 34 5.47 8.87 -3.93
CA ILE A 34 5.73 8.21 -5.21
C ILE A 34 6.48 6.91 -4.92
N GLY A 35 5.99 5.81 -5.45
CA GLY A 35 6.58 4.49 -5.27
C GLY A 35 6.60 3.67 -6.56
N GLY A 36 7.19 2.48 -6.50
CA GLY A 36 7.25 1.56 -7.64
C GLY A 36 5.87 1.10 -8.15
N TYR A 37 4.84 1.22 -7.34
CA TYR A 37 3.47 0.78 -7.64
C TYR A 37 2.55 1.94 -8.05
N GLY A 38 3.04 3.18 -8.10
CA GLY A 38 2.26 4.35 -8.50
C GLY A 38 2.51 5.56 -7.62
N VAL A 39 1.61 6.54 -7.74
CA VAL A 39 1.63 7.78 -6.97
C VAL A 39 0.40 7.83 -6.08
N VAL A 40 0.59 8.24 -4.83
CA VAL A 40 -0.49 8.46 -3.87
C VAL A 40 -0.72 9.96 -3.71
N TYR A 41 -1.96 10.38 -3.85
CA TYR A 41 -2.41 11.77 -3.70
C TYR A 41 -3.34 11.91 -2.50
N ARG A 42 -3.35 13.09 -1.90
CA ARG A 42 -4.51 13.57 -1.16
C ARG A 42 -5.50 14.16 -2.16
N ALA A 43 -6.74 13.74 -2.09
CA ALA A 43 -7.84 14.30 -2.84
C ALA A 43 -8.90 14.89 -1.91
N THR A 44 -9.57 15.95 -2.36
CA THR A 44 -10.67 16.57 -1.64
C THR A 44 -11.97 16.33 -2.40
N ASP A 45 -13.02 16.04 -1.67
CA ASP A 45 -14.38 15.92 -2.20
C ASP A 45 -14.86 17.31 -2.68
N THR A 46 -15.26 17.41 -3.94
CA THR A 46 -15.68 18.68 -4.56
C THR A 46 -17.02 19.18 -4.02
N PHE A 47 -17.86 18.28 -3.51
CA PHE A 47 -19.15 18.62 -2.89
C PHE A 47 -19.03 18.90 -1.39
N ASN A 48 -17.96 18.39 -0.75
CA ASN A 48 -17.71 18.57 0.68
C ASN A 48 -16.20 18.71 0.96
N SER A 49 -15.69 19.93 0.90
CA SER A 49 -14.26 20.23 1.07
C SER A 49 -13.66 19.83 2.45
N ARG A 50 -14.49 19.44 3.40
CA ARG A 50 -14.01 18.89 4.69
C ARG A 50 -13.64 17.42 4.62
N ARG A 51 -14.02 16.71 3.54
CA ARG A 51 -13.68 15.31 3.31
C ARG A 51 -12.45 15.21 2.44
N SER A 52 -11.46 14.48 2.93
CA SER A 52 -10.26 14.13 2.17
C SER A 52 -10.15 12.61 2.05
N TYR A 53 -9.54 12.19 0.95
CA TYR A 53 -9.27 10.79 0.64
C TYR A 53 -7.80 10.64 0.25
N ALA A 54 -7.23 9.47 0.49
CA ALA A 54 -6.01 9.06 -0.16
C ALA A 54 -6.39 8.37 -1.48
N VAL A 55 -5.71 8.75 -2.56
CA VAL A 55 -5.97 8.22 -3.91
C VAL A 55 -4.67 7.67 -4.46
N LYS A 56 -4.57 6.35 -4.57
CA LYS A 56 -3.44 5.68 -5.21
C LYS A 56 -3.72 5.57 -6.71
N CYS A 57 -2.96 6.32 -7.51
CA CYS A 57 -2.94 6.18 -8.97
C CYS A 57 -1.96 5.05 -9.31
N LEU A 58 -2.47 3.92 -9.79
CA LEU A 58 -1.63 2.78 -10.12
C LEU A 58 -0.76 3.07 -11.33
N ALA A 59 0.50 2.63 -11.27
CA ALA A 59 1.42 2.75 -12.39
C ALA A 59 0.88 2.00 -13.60
N SER A 60 1.04 2.58 -14.79
CA SER A 60 0.70 1.88 -16.03
C SER A 60 1.62 0.68 -16.20
N VAL A 61 1.05 -0.52 -16.28
CA VAL A 61 1.79 -1.77 -16.47
C VAL A 61 1.39 -2.47 -17.75
N PRO A 62 2.32 -3.20 -18.42
CA PRO A 62 1.97 -4.05 -19.52
C PRO A 62 0.85 -5.03 -19.17
N GLY A 63 -0.03 -5.36 -20.12
CA GLY A 63 -1.22 -6.18 -19.89
C GLY A 63 -0.98 -7.49 -19.14
N GLN A 64 0.21 -8.11 -19.34
CA GLN A 64 0.62 -9.31 -18.61
C GLN A 64 0.77 -9.14 -17.10
N PHE A 65 0.92 -7.90 -16.59
CA PHE A 65 1.05 -7.60 -15.16
C PHE A 65 -0.23 -7.02 -14.55
N ARG A 66 -1.31 -6.83 -15.33
CA ARG A 66 -2.59 -6.31 -14.79
C ARG A 66 -3.16 -7.19 -13.67
N HIS A 67 -2.86 -8.47 -13.67
CA HIS A 67 -3.28 -9.38 -12.61
C HIS A 67 -2.72 -8.98 -11.23
N LEU A 68 -1.57 -8.28 -11.15
CA LEU A 68 -1.00 -7.79 -9.90
C LEU A 68 -1.88 -6.68 -9.30
N HIS A 69 -2.34 -5.73 -10.13
CA HIS A 69 -3.27 -4.68 -9.70
C HIS A 69 -4.61 -5.26 -9.24
N ILE A 70 -5.15 -6.23 -10.01
CA ILE A 70 -6.40 -6.89 -9.63
C ILE A 70 -6.24 -7.62 -8.29
N ARG A 71 -5.10 -8.31 -8.07
CA ARG A 71 -4.79 -8.99 -6.82
C ARG A 71 -4.70 -8.00 -5.66
N GLU A 72 -3.95 -6.91 -5.79
CA GLU A 72 -3.83 -5.86 -4.79
C GLU A 72 -5.20 -5.31 -4.38
N ILE A 73 -5.99 -4.87 -5.37
CA ILE A 73 -7.33 -4.31 -5.16
C ILE A 73 -8.25 -5.33 -4.46
N THR A 74 -8.27 -6.57 -4.96
CA THR A 74 -9.15 -7.61 -4.43
C THR A 74 -8.82 -7.95 -2.98
N LEU A 75 -7.54 -8.18 -2.68
CA LEU A 75 -7.11 -8.55 -1.33
C LEU A 75 -7.30 -7.41 -0.34
N HIS A 76 -6.99 -6.17 -0.76
CA HIS A 76 -7.25 -4.99 0.06
C HIS A 76 -8.74 -4.81 0.34
N GLN A 77 -9.59 -4.92 -0.68
CA GLN A 77 -11.04 -4.76 -0.53
C GLN A 77 -11.65 -5.79 0.43
N ILE A 78 -11.20 -7.04 0.35
CA ILE A 78 -11.64 -8.10 1.28
C ILE A 78 -11.20 -7.78 2.71
N ALA A 79 -9.95 -7.34 2.89
CA ALA A 79 -9.37 -7.06 4.20
C ALA A 79 -9.92 -5.77 4.83
N SER A 80 -10.33 -4.78 4.04
CA SER A 80 -10.68 -3.41 4.49
C SER A 80 -11.97 -3.31 5.32
N VAL A 81 -12.63 -4.43 5.60
CA VAL A 81 -13.74 -4.50 6.56
C VAL A 81 -13.25 -4.35 8.01
N HIS A 82 -11.98 -4.68 8.26
CA HIS A 82 -11.38 -4.60 9.60
C HIS A 82 -10.99 -3.16 9.96
N PRO A 83 -11.30 -2.66 11.19
CA PRO A 83 -11.08 -1.26 11.58
C PRO A 83 -9.60 -0.83 11.61
N ALA A 84 -8.67 -1.77 11.79
CA ALA A 84 -7.23 -1.52 11.73
C ALA A 84 -6.61 -1.88 10.35
N ILE A 85 -7.43 -1.83 9.31
CA ILE A 85 -7.02 -1.87 7.90
C ILE A 85 -7.62 -0.66 7.21
N VAL A 86 -6.83 0.05 6.40
CA VAL A 86 -7.28 1.24 5.67
C VAL A 86 -8.46 0.88 4.77
N THR A 87 -9.57 1.61 4.92
CA THR A 87 -10.77 1.35 4.14
C THR A 87 -10.54 1.67 2.67
N LEU A 88 -10.76 0.71 1.79
CA LEU A 88 -10.86 0.93 0.35
C LEU A 88 -12.32 1.23 0.02
N HIS A 89 -12.60 2.49 -0.35
CA HIS A 89 -13.97 2.94 -0.64
C HIS A 89 -14.45 2.48 -2.01
N ARG A 90 -13.63 2.70 -3.04
CA ARG A 90 -13.93 2.33 -4.43
C ARG A 90 -12.70 2.41 -5.32
N VAL A 91 -12.82 1.83 -6.50
CA VAL A 91 -11.83 1.90 -7.58
C VAL A 91 -12.47 2.60 -8.76
N VAL A 92 -11.75 3.51 -9.38
CA VAL A 92 -12.22 4.33 -10.50
C VAL A 92 -11.22 4.21 -11.65
N GLU A 93 -11.75 3.99 -12.86
CA GLU A 93 -11.00 4.09 -14.11
C GLU A 93 -11.31 5.44 -14.73
N ASP A 94 -10.33 6.33 -14.78
CA ASP A 94 -10.50 7.68 -15.30
C ASP A 94 -9.21 8.17 -15.98
N HIS A 95 -9.35 8.96 -17.05
CA HIS A 95 -8.20 9.50 -17.82
C HIS A 95 -7.15 8.45 -18.21
N GLY A 96 -7.56 7.18 -18.38
CA GLY A 96 -6.66 6.06 -18.72
C GLY A 96 -5.81 5.56 -17.54
N HIS A 97 -6.12 5.94 -16.32
CA HIS A 97 -5.50 5.48 -15.08
C HIS A 97 -6.51 4.73 -14.22
N THR A 98 -5.99 3.84 -13.37
CA THR A 98 -6.75 3.18 -12.31
C THR A 98 -6.44 3.87 -10.97
N PHE A 99 -7.47 4.37 -10.31
CA PHE A 99 -7.39 5.03 -9.01
C PHE A 99 -8.03 4.17 -7.92
N ILE A 100 -7.31 3.94 -6.83
CA ILE A 100 -7.84 3.32 -5.62
C ILE A 100 -8.11 4.43 -4.61
N ILE A 101 -9.38 4.62 -4.23
CA ILE A 101 -9.81 5.66 -3.29
C ILE A 101 -9.96 5.05 -1.91
N MET A 102 -9.23 5.60 -0.93
CA MET A 102 -9.06 5.06 0.41
C MET A 102 -9.22 6.15 1.48
N ASP A 103 -9.29 5.73 2.75
CA ASP A 103 -9.22 6.65 3.88
C ASP A 103 -7.93 7.47 3.83
N PHE A 104 -8.05 8.77 4.07
CA PHE A 104 -6.90 9.66 4.27
C PHE A 104 -6.51 9.68 5.75
N ALA A 105 -5.25 9.38 6.04
CA ALA A 105 -4.68 9.42 7.38
C ALA A 105 -4.01 10.79 7.62
N PRO A 106 -4.60 11.67 8.43
CA PRO A 106 -4.06 13.01 8.64
C PRO A 106 -2.76 13.03 9.45
N ASP A 107 -2.50 11.99 10.24
CA ASP A 107 -1.32 11.88 11.09
C ASP A 107 -0.14 11.18 10.39
N GLY A 108 -0.28 10.84 9.08
CA GLY A 108 0.77 10.19 8.30
C GLY A 108 0.99 8.73 8.68
N ASP A 109 2.22 8.25 8.54
CA ASP A 109 2.60 6.87 8.83
C ASP A 109 3.26 6.70 10.21
N LEU A 110 3.30 5.46 10.67
CA LEU A 110 3.85 5.11 11.98
C LEU A 110 5.37 5.37 12.06
N PHE A 111 6.09 5.25 10.93
CA PHE A 111 7.51 5.55 10.88
C PHE A 111 7.78 7.02 11.24
N THR A 112 7.04 7.93 10.62
CA THR A 112 7.10 9.37 10.89
C THR A 112 6.72 9.67 12.35
N GLN A 113 5.66 9.04 12.86
CA GLN A 113 5.20 9.21 14.24
C GLN A 113 6.23 8.74 15.28
N ILE A 114 6.98 7.66 14.97
CA ILE A 114 8.04 7.15 15.86
C ILE A 114 9.28 8.05 15.81
N LEU A 115 9.80 8.34 14.59
CA LEU A 115 11.12 8.94 14.44
C LEU A 115 11.12 10.46 14.45
N HIS A 116 10.09 11.11 13.91
CA HIS A 116 10.05 12.56 13.78
C HIS A 116 9.20 13.22 14.86
N GLU A 117 8.04 12.64 15.15
CA GLU A 117 7.12 13.19 16.14
C GLU A 117 7.39 12.70 17.58
N CYS A 118 8.25 11.66 17.73
CA CYS A 118 8.56 11.02 19.01
C CYS A 118 7.31 10.65 19.82
N ARG A 119 6.20 10.36 19.14
CA ARG A 119 4.85 10.24 19.68
C ARG A 119 4.72 9.18 20.77
N PHE A 120 5.46 8.09 20.60
CA PHE A 120 5.37 6.91 21.47
C PHE A 120 6.41 6.92 22.60
N LEU A 121 7.26 7.94 22.64
CA LEU A 121 8.37 7.97 23.60
C LEU A 121 7.88 8.09 25.05
N GLY A 122 8.11 7.04 25.82
CA GLY A 122 7.74 7.00 27.25
C GLY A 122 6.26 6.69 27.50
N ASP A 123 5.48 6.31 26.48
CA ASP A 123 4.08 5.92 26.61
C ASP A 123 3.88 4.43 26.27
N ASP A 124 4.26 3.55 27.20
CA ASP A 124 4.12 2.11 27.04
C ASP A 124 2.65 1.67 26.87
N ALA A 125 1.71 2.42 27.44
CA ALA A 125 0.28 2.12 27.30
C ALA A 125 -0.20 2.35 25.87
N LEU A 126 0.21 3.46 25.24
CA LEU A 126 -0.09 3.77 23.85
C LEU A 126 0.61 2.77 22.91
N ILE A 127 1.89 2.45 23.16
CA ILE A 127 2.64 1.44 22.41
C ILE A 127 1.88 0.11 22.41
N LYS A 128 1.50 -0.36 23.61
CA LYS A 128 0.73 -1.61 23.73
C LYS A 128 -0.60 -1.54 23.01
N HIS A 129 -1.33 -0.43 23.13
CA HIS A 129 -2.61 -0.23 22.48
C HIS A 129 -2.51 -0.33 20.96
N VAL A 130 -1.54 0.37 20.38
CA VAL A 130 -1.27 0.35 18.92
C VAL A 130 -0.83 -1.05 18.45
N PHE A 131 0.06 -1.68 19.20
CA PHE A 131 0.55 -3.02 18.86
C PHE A 131 -0.57 -4.06 18.85
N LEU A 132 -1.52 -3.98 19.80
CA LEU A 132 -2.66 -4.89 19.83
C LEU A 132 -3.59 -4.70 18.62
N GLN A 133 -3.80 -3.47 18.14
CA GLN A 133 -4.56 -3.21 16.92
C GLN A 133 -3.90 -3.86 15.69
N LEU A 134 -2.56 -3.79 15.60
CA LEU A 134 -1.82 -4.41 14.51
C LEU A 134 -1.89 -5.94 14.54
N LEU A 135 -1.78 -6.54 15.73
CA LEU A 135 -1.92 -7.98 15.89
C LEU A 135 -3.31 -8.46 15.47
N ASP A 136 -4.36 -7.75 15.88
CA ASP A 136 -5.76 -8.04 15.54
C ASP A 136 -5.97 -7.98 14.01
N ALA A 137 -5.45 -6.93 13.36
CA ALA A 137 -5.52 -6.80 11.89
C ALA A 137 -4.78 -7.93 11.16
N VAL A 138 -3.60 -8.32 11.64
CA VAL A 138 -2.82 -9.40 11.03
C VAL A 138 -3.52 -10.75 11.24
N GLU A 139 -4.04 -11.02 12.45
CA GLU A 139 -4.83 -12.22 12.73
C GLU A 139 -6.05 -12.31 11.82
N TYR A 140 -6.76 -11.19 11.65
CA TYR A 140 -7.90 -11.11 10.72
C TYR A 140 -7.49 -11.43 9.28
N CYS A 141 -6.42 -10.81 8.76
CA CYS A 141 -5.90 -11.14 7.42
C CYS A 141 -5.58 -12.62 7.29
N HIS A 142 -4.88 -13.20 8.26
CA HIS A 142 -4.51 -14.61 8.25
C HIS A 142 -5.72 -15.54 8.31
N SER A 143 -6.77 -15.16 9.04
CA SER A 143 -8.04 -15.91 9.08
C SER A 143 -8.73 -15.99 7.71
N LEU A 144 -8.52 -14.97 6.87
CA LEU A 144 -8.97 -14.91 5.47
C LEU A 144 -7.99 -15.58 4.49
N GLY A 145 -6.87 -16.11 4.98
CA GLY A 145 -5.79 -16.64 4.16
C GLY A 145 -5.03 -15.57 3.37
N ILE A 146 -5.03 -14.32 3.85
CA ILE A 146 -4.33 -13.19 3.22
C ILE A 146 -3.04 -12.94 4.00
N TYR A 147 -1.90 -12.95 3.31
CA TYR A 147 -0.57 -12.66 3.84
C TYR A 147 -0.05 -11.37 3.22
N HIS A 148 0.22 -10.35 4.04
CA HIS A 148 0.58 -9.00 3.59
C HIS A 148 1.96 -8.91 2.95
N ARG A 149 2.95 -9.57 3.51
CA ARG A 149 4.36 -9.70 3.06
C ARG A 149 5.23 -8.43 3.05
N ASP A 150 4.69 -7.27 3.43
CA ASP A 150 5.46 -6.02 3.55
C ASP A 150 5.02 -5.20 4.78
N LEU A 151 4.87 -5.88 5.93
CA LEU A 151 4.57 -5.20 7.18
C LEU A 151 5.79 -4.42 7.65
N LYS A 152 5.62 -3.10 7.76
CA LYS A 152 6.64 -2.14 8.21
C LYS A 152 5.96 -0.87 8.69
N PRO A 153 6.62 -0.04 9.51
CA PRO A 153 6.01 1.19 10.03
C PRO A 153 5.50 2.15 8.96
N GLU A 154 6.12 2.20 7.77
CA GLU A 154 5.69 3.02 6.64
C GLU A 154 4.36 2.57 6.04
N ASN A 155 4.00 1.30 6.20
CA ASN A 155 2.74 0.72 5.74
C ASN A 155 1.69 0.64 6.85
N VAL A 156 1.87 1.37 7.94
CA VAL A 156 0.91 1.55 9.02
C VAL A 156 0.57 3.02 9.12
N LEU A 157 -0.66 3.38 8.82
CA LEU A 157 -1.14 4.76 8.86
C LEU A 157 -1.74 5.09 10.22
N CYS A 158 -1.56 6.35 10.66
CA CYS A 158 -1.97 6.85 11.97
C CYS A 158 -3.13 7.82 11.86
N PHE A 159 -4.05 7.71 12.81
CA PHE A 159 -5.24 8.53 12.97
C PHE A 159 -5.42 8.89 14.46
N ASP A 160 -6.24 9.89 14.72
CA ASP A 160 -6.62 10.29 16.07
C ASP A 160 -5.38 10.53 16.96
N HIS A 161 -4.43 11.29 16.40
CA HIS A 161 -3.15 11.58 17.04
C HIS A 161 -2.35 10.31 17.40
N GLY A 162 -2.32 9.32 16.52
CA GLY A 162 -1.58 8.07 16.69
C GLY A 162 -2.24 7.07 17.63
N TYR A 163 -3.47 7.33 18.11
CA TYR A 163 -4.19 6.40 18.96
C TYR A 163 -4.82 5.25 18.16
N ARG A 164 -5.29 5.52 16.96
CA ARG A 164 -5.78 4.52 16.00
C ARG A 164 -4.78 4.32 14.87
N VAL A 165 -4.54 3.08 14.50
CA VAL A 165 -3.66 2.71 13.39
C VAL A 165 -4.36 1.77 12.43
N ALA A 166 -3.93 1.80 11.15
CA ALA A 166 -4.45 0.90 10.14
C ALA A 166 -3.37 0.50 9.14
N ILE A 167 -3.34 -0.79 8.78
CA ILE A 167 -2.43 -1.35 7.78
C ILE A 167 -2.90 -0.94 6.38
N THR A 168 -1.94 -0.59 5.52
CA THR A 168 -2.16 -0.22 4.11
C THR A 168 -1.16 -0.92 3.18
N ASP A 169 -1.31 -0.72 1.88
CA ASP A 169 -0.43 -1.21 0.81
C ASP A 169 -0.37 -2.74 0.68
N PHE A 170 -1.43 -3.30 0.10
CA PHE A 170 -1.56 -4.72 -0.22
C PHE A 170 -0.89 -5.12 -1.56
N GLY A 171 -0.02 -4.27 -2.12
CA GLY A 171 0.64 -4.50 -3.41
C GLY A 171 1.47 -5.79 -3.48
N LEU A 172 1.99 -6.26 -2.33
CA LEU A 172 2.72 -7.52 -2.21
C LEU A 172 1.90 -8.65 -1.57
N ALA A 173 0.64 -8.40 -1.20
CA ALA A 173 -0.18 -9.40 -0.53
C ALA A 173 -0.49 -10.61 -1.41
N THR A 174 -0.65 -11.78 -0.77
CA THR A 174 -0.92 -13.05 -1.45
C THR A 174 -1.83 -13.94 -0.62
N THR A 175 -2.49 -14.91 -1.27
CA THR A 175 -3.21 -16.00 -0.60
C THR A 175 -2.42 -17.31 -0.62
N GLU A 176 -1.22 -17.32 -1.19
CA GLU A 176 -0.38 -18.50 -1.26
C GLU A 176 0.32 -18.75 0.09
N LYS A 177 0.13 -19.95 0.65
CA LYS A 177 0.78 -20.39 1.90
C LYS A 177 2.28 -20.63 1.75
N SER A 178 2.75 -20.84 0.53
CA SER A 178 4.16 -20.97 0.19
C SER A 178 4.43 -20.19 -1.09
N SER A 179 5.50 -19.41 -1.11
CA SER A 179 5.88 -18.63 -2.28
C SER A 179 7.32 -18.92 -2.67
N THR A 180 7.54 -19.04 -3.98
CA THR A 180 8.87 -19.04 -4.59
C THR A 180 9.30 -17.64 -5.05
N GLU A 181 8.45 -16.64 -4.84
CA GLU A 181 8.78 -15.23 -5.08
C GLU A 181 9.71 -14.72 -3.98
N PHE A 182 10.99 -15.01 -4.13
CA PHE A 182 12.05 -14.45 -3.30
C PHE A 182 12.24 -12.97 -3.64
N ARG A 183 12.68 -12.14 -2.66
CA ARG A 183 12.91 -10.68 -2.82
C ARG A 183 11.65 -9.81 -2.82
N THR A 184 10.58 -10.31 -2.23
CA THR A 184 9.38 -9.49 -1.97
C THR A 184 9.42 -8.94 -0.55
N GLY A 185 9.11 -7.64 -0.41
CA GLY A 185 9.08 -6.93 0.87
C GLY A 185 10.33 -6.11 1.17
N SER A 186 10.31 -5.40 2.29
CA SER A 186 11.37 -4.49 2.73
C SER A 186 12.45 -5.25 3.47
N VAL A 187 13.70 -5.18 2.99
CA VAL A 187 14.85 -6.00 3.44
C VAL A 187 15.02 -6.02 4.96
N TYR A 188 14.86 -4.87 5.63
CA TYR A 188 15.02 -4.74 7.08
C TYR A 188 13.86 -5.37 7.90
N HIS A 189 12.74 -5.69 7.26
CA HIS A 189 11.53 -6.24 7.88
C HIS A 189 11.21 -7.65 7.39
N MET A 190 12.11 -8.24 6.59
CA MET A 190 11.95 -9.61 6.12
C MET A 190 12.15 -10.62 7.25
N SER A 191 11.39 -11.70 7.21
CA SER A 191 11.64 -12.83 8.10
C SER A 191 13.03 -13.44 7.84
N PRO A 192 13.67 -14.07 8.86
CA PRO A 192 15.00 -14.68 8.69
C PRO A 192 15.08 -15.68 7.54
N GLY A 193 14.01 -16.42 7.27
CA GLY A 193 13.95 -17.39 6.17
C GLY A 193 14.01 -16.72 4.79
N ILE A 194 13.29 -15.61 4.59
CA ILE A 194 13.33 -14.83 3.35
C ILE A 194 14.68 -14.11 3.21
N PHE A 195 15.19 -13.52 4.28
CA PHE A 195 16.49 -12.83 4.28
C PHE A 195 17.63 -13.78 3.91
N LEU A 196 17.65 -14.99 4.47
CA LEU A 196 18.66 -16.02 4.15
C LEU A 196 18.56 -16.44 2.68
N SER A 197 17.37 -16.62 2.13
CA SER A 197 17.21 -16.94 0.70
C SER A 197 17.68 -15.80 -0.20
N TYR A 198 17.53 -14.54 0.23
CA TYR A 198 18.03 -13.37 -0.49
C TYR A 198 19.56 -13.32 -0.55
N THR A 199 20.24 -13.72 0.53
CA THR A 199 21.72 -13.67 0.63
C THR A 199 22.41 -14.91 0.06
N PHE A 200 21.73 -16.05 -0.01
CA PHE A 200 22.32 -17.33 -0.41
C PHE A 200 21.79 -17.88 -1.75
N GLU A 201 21.79 -17.10 -2.81
CA GLU A 201 21.42 -17.55 -4.16
C GLU A 201 22.23 -18.77 -4.70
N ARG A 202 23.23 -19.27 -3.97
CA ARG A 202 24.05 -20.42 -4.38
C ARG A 202 23.59 -21.76 -3.83
N PHE A 203 22.63 -21.80 -2.93
CA PHE A 203 22.13 -23.05 -2.35
C PHE A 203 20.69 -23.26 -2.80
N LYS A 204 20.42 -24.42 -3.40
CA LYS A 204 19.06 -24.87 -3.77
C LYS A 204 18.15 -24.68 -2.55
N ALA A 205 17.30 -23.68 -2.59
CA ALA A 205 16.41 -23.35 -1.51
C ALA A 205 15.37 -24.45 -1.31
N HIS A 206 15.34 -25.04 -0.14
CA HIS A 206 14.15 -25.74 0.33
C HIS A 206 13.01 -24.74 0.52
N PRO A 207 11.76 -25.12 0.25
CA PRO A 207 10.62 -24.26 0.45
C PRO A 207 10.48 -23.96 1.94
N TYR A 208 10.91 -22.77 2.37
CA TYR A 208 10.68 -22.32 3.73
C TYR A 208 9.35 -21.59 3.81
N PHE A 209 8.54 -22.01 4.77
CA PHE A 209 7.29 -21.35 5.13
C PHE A 209 7.58 -19.91 5.54
N CYS A 210 7.00 -18.97 4.80
CA CYS A 210 6.89 -17.59 5.23
C CYS A 210 5.66 -17.51 6.14
N THR A 211 5.87 -17.77 7.43
CA THR A 211 4.86 -17.49 8.45
C THR A 211 5.28 -16.19 9.12
N ILE A 212 4.67 -15.09 8.74
CA ILE A 212 4.14 -13.96 9.51
C ILE A 212 3.42 -13.07 8.54
#